data_548e407c8ca5b2a8d953dabe67ca5176
#
_entry.id   548e407c8ca5b2a8d953dabe67ca5176
#
_cell.length_a   1.000
_cell.length_b   1.000
_cell.length_c   1.000
_cell.angle_alpha   90.00
_cell.angle_beta   90.00
_cell.angle_gamma   90.00
#
_symmetry.space_group_name_H-M   'P 1'
#
loop_
_entity.id
_entity.type
_entity.pdbx_description
1 polymer ?
#
loop_
_entity_poly.entity_id
_entity_poly.type
_entity_poly.pdbx_seq_one_letter_code
_entity_poly.pdbx_strand_id
1 'polypeptide(L)' 'MNYTTKEMYSMVLKEYPDIMDIGTMCQALCISEKTGYKLIKSGQITALKVGRAYRIPKMHVLAYLKLTNAA' A
#
# COMPACT_ATOMS: atom_id res chain seq x y z
N MET A 1 18.41 -4.52 15.86
CA MET A 1 18.65 -5.28 14.65
C MET A 1 18.33 -4.41 13.44
N ASN A 2 19.27 -4.35 12.52
CA ASN A 2 19.14 -3.46 11.37
C ASN A 2 18.82 -4.23 10.10
N TYR A 3 17.75 -3.82 9.44
CA TYR A 3 17.37 -4.37 8.15
C TYR A 3 17.57 -3.30 7.09
N THR A 4 17.99 -3.73 5.90
CA THR A 4 18.02 -2.81 4.77
C THR A 4 16.60 -2.54 4.32
N THR A 5 16.42 -1.46 3.56
CA THR A 5 15.10 -1.14 2.99
C THR A 5 14.57 -2.31 2.18
N LYS A 6 15.43 -2.95 1.40
CA LYS A 6 15.03 -4.08 0.59
C LYS A 6 14.55 -5.25 1.45
N GLU A 7 15.24 -5.50 2.56
CA GLU A 7 14.84 -6.57 3.47
C GLU A 7 13.49 -6.25 4.11
N MET A 8 13.30 -5.02 4.54
CA MET A 8 12.02 -4.62 5.11
C MET A 8 10.90 -4.72 4.09
N TYR A 9 11.19 -4.34 2.84
CA TYR A 9 10.22 -4.46 1.77
C TYR A 9 9.77 -5.91 1.59
N SER A 10 10.71 -6.86 1.65
CA SER A 10 10.36 -8.26 1.45
C SER A 10 9.67 -8.88 2.66
N MET A 11 9.77 -8.25 3.83
CA MET A 11 9.16 -8.77 5.06
C MET A 11 7.78 -8.18 5.32
N VAL A 12 7.63 -6.88 5.15
CA VAL A 12 6.37 -6.19 5.39
C VAL A 12 5.43 -6.47 4.23
N LEU A 13 4.19 -6.82 4.55
CA LEU A 13 3.16 -7.14 3.57
C LEU A 13 3.56 -8.33 2.69
N LYS A 14 4.41 -9.18 3.20
CA LYS A 14 4.94 -10.31 2.46
C LYS A 14 3.84 -11.19 1.86
N GLU A 15 2.75 -11.38 2.59
CA GLU A 15 1.69 -12.25 2.16
C GLU A 15 0.60 -11.55 1.34
N TYR A 16 0.80 -10.29 1.05
CA TYR A 16 -0.14 -9.53 0.24
C TYR A 16 0.35 -9.47 -1.20
N PRO A 17 -0.57 -9.46 -2.16
CA PRO A 17 -0.18 -9.44 -3.58
C PRO A 17 0.46 -8.12 -3.96
N ASP A 18 1.21 -8.13 -5.05
CA ASP A 18 1.87 -6.93 -5.56
C ASP A 18 0.87 -5.87 -6.00
N ILE A 19 -0.29 -6.29 -6.44
CA ILE A 19 -1.39 -5.39 -6.82
C ILE A 19 -2.57 -5.73 -5.93
N MET A 20 -3.05 -4.76 -5.16
CA MET A 20 -4.12 -4.97 -4.21
C MET A 20 -5.38 -4.24 -4.62
N ASP A 21 -6.53 -4.77 -4.23
CA ASP A 21 -7.76 -4.02 -4.32
C ASP A 21 -7.94 -3.21 -3.05
N ILE A 22 -9.02 -2.41 -3.00
CA ILE A 22 -9.23 -1.52 -1.86
C ILE A 22 -9.40 -2.30 -0.55
N GLY A 23 -10.13 -3.39 -0.60
CA GLY A 23 -10.35 -4.20 0.60
C GLY A 23 -9.07 -4.79 1.15
N THR A 24 -8.23 -5.32 0.26
CA THR A 24 -6.96 -5.92 0.65
C THR A 24 -6.02 -4.87 1.22
N MET A 25 -5.96 -3.69 0.57
CA MET A 25 -5.14 -2.60 1.06
C MET A 25 -5.57 -2.18 2.47
N CYS A 26 -6.86 -2.02 2.67
CA CYS A 26 -7.37 -1.60 3.97
C CYS A 26 -7.10 -2.65 5.03
N GLN A 27 -7.20 -3.92 4.67
CA GLN A 27 -6.87 -5.00 5.59
C GLN A 27 -5.39 -4.94 5.97
N ALA A 28 -4.54 -4.72 4.98
CA ALA A 28 -3.10 -4.64 5.23
C ALA A 28 -2.75 -3.47 6.14
N LEU A 29 -3.46 -2.35 6.01
CA LEU A 29 -3.21 -1.16 6.80
C LEU A 29 -4.02 -1.11 8.08
N CYS A 30 -4.91 -2.09 8.29
CA CYS A 30 -5.79 -2.14 9.45
C CYS A 30 -6.67 -0.90 9.56
N ILE A 31 -7.23 -0.47 8.45
CA ILE A 31 -8.10 0.70 8.38
C ILE A 31 -9.42 0.31 7.73
N SER A 32 -10.43 1.16 7.90
CA SER A 32 -11.70 0.95 7.24
C SER A 32 -11.58 1.33 5.77
N GLU A 33 -12.51 0.83 4.95
CA GLU A 33 -12.53 1.18 3.53
C GLU A 33 -12.78 2.67 3.34
N LYS A 34 -13.56 3.27 4.21
CA LYS A 34 -13.80 4.70 4.15
C LYS A 34 -12.50 5.48 4.26
N THR A 35 -11.66 5.09 5.21
CA THR A 35 -10.36 5.71 5.38
C THR A 35 -9.46 5.41 4.18
N GLY A 36 -9.52 4.19 3.67
CA GLY A 36 -8.75 3.80 2.50
C GLY A 36 -9.07 4.66 1.28
N TYR A 37 -10.35 4.88 1.02
CA TYR A 37 -10.76 5.74 -0.08
C TYR A 37 -10.28 7.17 0.12
N LYS A 38 -10.29 7.66 1.36
CA LYS A 38 -9.76 8.99 1.65
C LYS A 38 -8.29 9.10 1.29
N LEU A 39 -7.51 8.09 1.63
CA LEU A 39 -6.08 8.09 1.33
C LEU A 39 -5.82 8.15 -0.17
N ILE A 40 -6.62 7.43 -0.93
CA ILE A 40 -6.49 7.43 -2.38
C ILE A 40 -6.92 8.76 -2.96
N LYS A 41 -8.07 9.25 -2.53
CA LYS A 41 -8.62 10.51 -3.08
C LYS A 41 -7.78 11.72 -2.72
N SER A 42 -7.11 11.69 -1.59
CA SER A 42 -6.24 12.80 -1.18
C SER A 42 -4.86 12.70 -1.81
N GLY A 43 -4.58 11.61 -2.52
CA GLY A 43 -3.28 11.44 -3.16
C GLY A 43 -2.18 10.92 -2.25
N GLN A 44 -2.52 10.56 -1.03
CA GLN A 44 -1.50 10.02 -0.12
C GLN A 44 -1.05 8.63 -0.53
N ILE A 45 -1.92 7.86 -1.15
CA ILE A 45 -1.56 6.59 -1.75
C ILE A 45 -1.97 6.65 -3.20
N THR A 46 -1.03 6.42 -4.10
CA THR A 46 -1.30 6.42 -5.52
C THR A 46 -1.96 5.10 -5.92
N ALA A 47 -3.07 5.18 -6.62
CA ALA A 47 -3.78 4.01 -7.09
C ALA A 47 -4.20 4.22 -8.54
N LEU A 48 -4.31 3.10 -9.25
CA LEU A 48 -4.81 3.11 -10.63
C LEU A 48 -6.27 2.68 -10.60
N LYS A 49 -7.10 3.38 -11.35
CA LYS A 49 -8.49 2.98 -11.47
C LYS A 49 -8.69 2.23 -12.77
N VAL A 50 -9.06 0.96 -12.66
CA VAL A 50 -9.29 0.11 -13.82
C VAL A 50 -10.78 -0.23 -13.83
N GLY A 51 -11.50 0.36 -14.77
CA GLY A 51 -12.95 0.24 -14.76
C GLY A 51 -13.51 0.91 -13.51
N ARG A 52 -14.20 0.15 -12.67
CA ARG A 52 -14.78 0.67 -11.43
C ARG A 52 -13.95 0.33 -10.21
N ALA A 53 -12.87 -0.40 -10.39
CA ALA A 53 -12.08 -0.90 -9.28
C ALA A 53 -10.75 -0.17 -9.20
N TYR A 54 -10.32 0.08 -7.97
CA TYR A 54 -8.97 0.60 -7.76
C TYR A 54 -7.99 -0.57 -7.72
N ARG A 55 -6.83 -0.33 -8.28
CA ARG A 55 -5.70 -1.26 -8.20
C ARG A 55 -4.55 -0.51 -7.55
N ILE A 56 -4.11 -0.98 -6.40
CA ILE A 56 -3.10 -0.28 -5.61
C ILE A 56 -1.82 -1.12 -5.61
N PRO A 57 -0.78 -0.65 -6.31
CA PRO A 57 0.50 -1.36 -6.26
C PRO A 57 1.04 -1.40 -4.83
N LYS A 58 1.51 -2.57 -4.42
CA LYS A 58 2.04 -2.74 -3.07
C LYS A 58 3.14 -1.73 -2.78
N MET A 59 3.96 -1.42 -3.78
CA MET A 59 5.05 -0.47 -3.56
C MET A 59 4.54 0.90 -3.17
N HIS A 60 3.35 1.30 -3.61
CA HIS A 60 2.78 2.59 -3.21
C HIS A 60 2.31 2.56 -1.76
N VAL A 61 1.83 1.42 -1.29
CA VAL A 61 1.48 1.26 0.11
C VAL A 61 2.73 1.32 0.98
N LEU A 62 3.78 0.65 0.54
CA LEU A 62 5.04 0.67 1.27
C LEU A 62 5.66 2.07 1.29
N ALA A 63 5.51 2.81 0.20
CA ALA A 63 5.98 4.20 0.14
C ALA A 63 5.20 5.07 1.11
N TYR A 64 3.89 4.85 1.21
CA TYR A 64 3.06 5.56 2.18
C TYR A 64 3.55 5.28 3.60
N LEU A 65 3.93 4.03 3.87
CA LEU A 65 4.47 3.65 5.17
C LEU A 65 5.93 4.06 5.34
N LYS A 66 6.52 4.62 4.28
CA LYS A 66 7.92 5.07 4.28
C LYS A 66 8.91 3.94 4.51
N LEU A 67 8.56 2.77 4.00
CA LEU A 67 9.44 1.61 4.11
C LEU A 67 10.29 1.39 2.86
N THR A 68 9.97 2.08 1.76
CA THR A 68 10.81 2.07 0.58
C THR A 68 11.46 3.42 0.48
N ASN A 69 12.45 3.54 -0.35
CA ASN A 69 13.23 4.74 -0.54
C ASN A 69 12.58 5.99 0.02
N ALA A 70 13.02 6.38 1.17
CA ALA A 70 12.45 7.49 1.89
C ALA A 70 12.87 8.84 1.35
N ALA A 71 13.65 8.85 0.36
CA ALA A 71 14.21 10.09 -0.15
C ALA A 71 13.23 11.20 -0.22
#